data_272bd4c8307cc5f1dace4b273fb83a3f
#
_entry.id   272bd4c8307cc5f1dace4b273fb83a3f
#
_cell.length_a   1.000
_cell.length_b   1.000
_cell.length_c   1.000
_cell.angle_alpha   90.00
_cell.angle_beta   90.00
_cell.angle_gamma   90.00
#
_symmetry.space_group_name_H-M   'P 1'
#
loop_
_entity.id
_entity.type
_entity.pdbx_description
1 polymer ?
#
loop_
_entity_poly.entity_id
_entity_poly.type
_entity_poly.pdbx_seq_one_letter_code
_entity_poly.pdbx_strand_id
1 'polypeptide(L)'
;MKKESLKQTIQQGFAGLFHICKQELKAVFKDQGVLIFFLLVPLAYPLVYAFIYTNEVVREVPVAVIDNSNTALSRQFIRTVDASADVHILSHCADMEEGKNLLKEARVYGILYIPESFSKDIASGKQTTVSIYCDMSGMLYYKALVLASTNASLTLNKKIQIQRMGNTTERQDEVSTAPIEYEDVSLFNPQDGFASFLIPAVLILIIQQTLLLGIGLSAGTARENNRFKDLVPISRQYQGTLRIVGGKSLAYFLIYALVAAYVLCLVPQLFDLVQIAQPMTLLAFVVPYILACIFFAMTCSIFIHHRESCLMIYVFTSVPLLFISGISWPGAAVPTFWKVFSWIFPSTFGINGFVRINNMGATLPEVLVEYQALWIQAIVYFFTTCIVYRRQIILSRRHAMERLRMFRLRKLVAKTSK
;
A
#
# COMPACT_ATOMS: atom_id res chain seq x y z
N MET A 1 -34.96 -9.79 -43.96
CA MET A 1 -33.86 -9.30 -43.11
C MET A 1 -32.64 -9.07 -44.00
N LYS A 2 -32.28 -7.80 -44.28
CA LYS A 2 -31.06 -7.47 -45.00
C LYS A 2 -29.85 -7.98 -44.21
N LYS A 3 -28.98 -8.78 -44.78
CA LYS A 3 -27.67 -9.12 -44.25
C LYS A 3 -26.87 -7.82 -44.17
N GLU A 4 -26.80 -7.21 -42.97
CA GLU A 4 -25.88 -6.10 -42.75
C GLU A 4 -24.45 -6.57 -42.99
N SER A 5 -23.68 -5.78 -43.73
CA SER A 5 -22.27 -6.06 -43.96
C SER A 5 -21.54 -6.18 -42.63
N LEU A 6 -20.64 -7.17 -42.49
CA LEU A 6 -19.82 -7.38 -41.27
C LEU A 6 -19.18 -6.06 -40.80
N LYS A 7 -18.77 -5.22 -41.73
CA LYS A 7 -18.18 -3.91 -41.51
C LYS A 7 -19.17 -2.92 -40.83
N GLN A 8 -20.46 -2.93 -41.21
CA GLN A 8 -21.50 -2.13 -40.59
C GLN A 8 -21.82 -2.61 -39.18
N THR A 9 -21.84 -3.92 -38.93
CA THR A 9 -22.08 -4.50 -37.59
C THR A 9 -20.93 -4.16 -36.62
N ILE A 10 -19.68 -4.17 -37.09
CA ILE A 10 -18.49 -3.78 -36.32
C ILE A 10 -18.53 -2.28 -36.03
N GLN A 11 -18.83 -1.44 -37.00
CA GLN A 11 -18.89 0.01 -36.85
C GLN A 11 -19.99 0.43 -35.86
N GLN A 12 -21.16 -0.18 -35.91
CA GLN A 12 -22.24 -0.01 -34.94
C GLN A 12 -21.84 -0.54 -33.55
N GLY A 13 -21.02 -1.59 -33.48
CA GLY A 13 -20.45 -2.12 -32.24
C GLY A 13 -19.60 -1.11 -31.52
N PHE A 14 -18.64 -0.51 -32.23
CA PHE A 14 -17.76 0.52 -31.67
C PHE A 14 -18.51 1.81 -31.31
N ALA A 15 -19.41 2.29 -32.15
CA ALA A 15 -20.26 3.44 -31.83
C ALA A 15 -21.09 3.22 -30.56
N GLY A 16 -21.65 2.01 -30.39
CA GLY A 16 -22.36 1.63 -29.17
C GLY A 16 -21.47 1.62 -27.92
N LEU A 17 -20.26 1.09 -28.04
CA LEU A 17 -19.27 1.05 -26.94
C LEU A 17 -18.89 2.47 -26.50
N PHE A 18 -18.54 3.36 -27.43
CA PHE A 18 -18.21 4.76 -27.12
C PHE A 18 -19.38 5.54 -26.54
N HIS A 19 -20.62 5.25 -27.00
CA HIS A 19 -21.80 5.89 -26.42
C HIS A 19 -22.00 5.48 -24.96
N ILE A 20 -21.85 4.18 -24.64
CA ILE A 20 -21.93 3.69 -23.25
C ILE A 20 -20.81 4.27 -22.41
N CYS A 21 -19.58 4.33 -22.91
CA CYS A 21 -18.45 4.96 -22.25
C CYS A 21 -18.77 6.42 -21.87
N LYS A 22 -19.28 7.20 -22.83
CA LYS A 22 -19.66 8.61 -22.57
C LYS A 22 -20.79 8.76 -21.55
N GLN A 23 -21.77 7.84 -21.57
CA GLN A 23 -22.84 7.82 -20.57
C GLN A 23 -22.31 7.49 -19.17
N GLU A 24 -21.41 6.50 -19.06
CA GLU A 24 -20.83 6.10 -17.80
C GLU A 24 -19.94 7.20 -17.21
N LEU A 25 -19.10 7.85 -18.03
CA LEU A 25 -18.33 9.03 -17.61
C LEU A 25 -19.25 10.12 -17.04
N LYS A 26 -20.34 10.45 -17.75
CA LYS A 26 -21.31 11.42 -17.24
C LYS A 26 -21.98 10.97 -15.93
N ALA A 27 -22.27 9.68 -15.77
CA ALA A 27 -22.86 9.15 -14.56
C ALA A 27 -21.91 9.26 -13.35
N VAL A 28 -20.62 8.95 -13.54
CA VAL A 28 -19.59 9.09 -12.52
C VAL A 28 -19.47 10.55 -12.06
N PHE A 29 -19.37 11.49 -12.99
CA PHE A 29 -19.24 12.92 -12.66
C PHE A 29 -20.53 13.55 -12.10
N LYS A 30 -21.69 12.91 -12.26
CA LYS A 30 -22.97 13.39 -11.74
C LYS A 30 -23.26 12.95 -10.31
N ASP A 31 -22.77 11.79 -9.90
CA ASP A 31 -22.97 11.25 -8.55
C ASP A 31 -21.81 11.72 -7.64
N GLN A 32 -22.10 12.67 -6.74
CA GLN A 32 -21.12 13.25 -5.83
C GLN A 32 -20.38 12.19 -5.00
N GLY A 33 -21.06 11.16 -4.54
CA GLY A 33 -20.42 10.12 -3.74
C GLY A 33 -19.48 9.23 -4.57
N VAL A 34 -19.88 8.91 -5.80
CA VAL A 34 -19.00 8.18 -6.72
C VAL A 34 -17.79 9.04 -7.08
N LEU A 35 -18.00 10.34 -7.35
CA LEU A 35 -16.94 11.28 -7.69
C LEU A 35 -15.88 11.40 -6.58
N ILE A 36 -16.32 11.45 -5.31
CA ILE A 36 -15.41 11.50 -4.16
C ILE A 36 -14.46 10.29 -4.18
N PHE A 37 -14.97 9.07 -4.33
CA PHE A 37 -14.15 7.87 -4.29
C PHE A 37 -13.38 7.59 -5.58
N PHE A 38 -13.84 8.08 -6.73
CA PHE A 38 -13.11 7.94 -8.00
C PHE A 38 -12.02 8.99 -8.22
N LEU A 39 -12.17 10.18 -7.64
CA LEU A 39 -11.23 11.27 -7.88
C LEU A 39 -10.66 11.84 -6.59
N LEU A 40 -11.50 12.30 -5.65
CA LEU A 40 -10.99 13.03 -4.48
C LEU A 40 -10.13 12.15 -3.58
N VAL A 41 -10.61 10.94 -3.26
CA VAL A 41 -9.87 10.01 -2.39
C VAL A 41 -8.54 9.58 -3.02
N PRO A 42 -8.46 9.07 -4.27
CA PRO A 42 -7.19 8.68 -4.86
C PRO A 42 -6.24 9.87 -5.14
N LEU A 43 -6.73 11.10 -5.18
CA LEU A 43 -5.87 12.29 -5.28
C LEU A 43 -5.36 12.75 -3.92
N ALA A 44 -6.22 12.79 -2.88
CA ALA A 44 -5.85 13.30 -1.57
C ALA A 44 -5.14 12.27 -0.68
N TYR A 45 -5.58 11.01 -0.72
CA TYR A 45 -5.10 9.97 0.18
C TYR A 45 -3.60 9.64 0.05
N PRO A 46 -3.03 9.53 -1.18
CA PRO A 46 -1.59 9.39 -1.35
C PRO A 46 -0.77 10.54 -0.76
N LEU A 47 -1.27 11.79 -0.92
CA LEU A 47 -0.60 12.96 -0.35
C LEU A 47 -0.59 12.90 1.17
N VAL A 48 -1.73 12.55 1.80
CA VAL A 48 -1.82 12.42 3.25
C VAL A 48 -0.82 11.38 3.77
N TYR A 49 -0.75 10.21 3.14
CA TYR A 49 0.24 9.19 3.52
C TYR A 49 1.68 9.69 3.33
N ALA A 50 1.99 10.29 2.20
CA ALA A 50 3.33 10.82 1.95
C ALA A 50 3.71 11.91 2.96
N PHE A 51 2.79 12.81 3.33
CA PHE A 51 3.03 13.82 4.37
C PHE A 51 3.24 13.23 5.76
N ILE A 52 2.49 12.19 6.15
CA ILE A 52 2.64 11.53 7.46
C ILE A 52 4.02 10.89 7.59
N TYR A 53 4.54 10.32 6.51
CA TYR A 53 5.81 9.61 6.50
C TYR A 53 6.96 10.42 5.90
N THR A 54 6.86 11.76 5.81
CA THR A 54 7.93 12.64 5.29
C THR A 54 9.24 12.47 6.06
N ASN A 55 9.16 12.22 7.37
CA ASN A 55 10.32 11.84 8.16
C ASN A 55 10.56 10.33 7.97
N GLU A 56 11.27 9.99 6.92
CA GLU A 56 11.61 8.61 6.51
C GLU A 56 12.14 7.74 7.65
N VAL A 57 12.94 8.34 8.56
CA VAL A 57 13.61 7.66 9.67
C VAL A 57 13.24 8.34 10.98
N VAL A 58 13.02 7.55 12.01
CA VAL A 58 12.84 8.07 13.38
C VAL A 58 14.21 8.51 13.91
N ARG A 59 14.33 9.77 14.28
CA ARG A 59 15.54 10.38 14.82
C ARG A 59 15.30 10.90 16.24
N GLU A 60 16.42 11.10 16.98
CA GLU A 60 16.39 11.67 18.33
C GLU A 60 15.41 10.94 19.27
N VAL A 61 15.44 9.60 19.24
CA VAL A 61 14.62 8.79 20.13
C VAL A 61 15.00 9.09 21.59
N PRO A 62 14.06 9.56 22.45
CA PRO A 62 14.36 9.88 23.82
C PRO A 62 14.65 8.62 24.63
N VAL A 63 15.80 8.60 25.30
CA VAL A 63 16.34 7.48 26.08
C VAL A 63 16.75 7.96 27.46
N ALA A 64 16.54 7.13 28.49
CA ALA A 64 17.08 7.33 29.82
C ALA A 64 18.42 6.60 29.98
N VAL A 65 19.30 7.14 30.79
CA VAL A 65 20.60 6.52 31.10
C VAL A 65 20.70 6.27 32.60
N ILE A 66 21.15 5.08 32.98
CA ILE A 66 21.51 4.72 34.35
C ILE A 66 23.01 4.41 34.34
N ASP A 67 23.82 5.36 34.81
CA ASP A 67 25.29 5.20 34.88
C ASP A 67 25.73 4.94 36.32
N ASN A 68 25.86 3.69 36.70
CA ASN A 68 26.36 3.30 38.02
C ASN A 68 27.89 3.36 38.10
N SER A 69 28.60 3.49 36.98
CA SER A 69 30.06 3.59 36.93
C SER A 69 30.56 5.01 37.26
N ASN A 70 29.86 6.03 36.83
CA ASN A 70 30.14 7.47 37.08
C ASN A 70 31.61 7.88 36.71
N THR A 71 32.19 7.27 35.69
CA THR A 71 33.59 7.46 35.26
C THR A 71 33.71 8.34 34.02
N ALA A 72 34.96 8.73 33.69
CA ALA A 72 35.23 9.45 32.45
C ALA A 72 34.87 8.59 31.22
N LEU A 73 35.13 7.27 31.30
CA LEU A 73 34.88 6.34 30.20
C LEU A 73 33.38 6.08 30.00
N SER A 74 32.59 5.93 31.07
CA SER A 74 31.15 5.80 30.96
C SER A 74 30.50 7.07 30.36
N ARG A 75 30.94 8.24 30.80
CA ARG A 75 30.48 9.52 30.22
C ARG A 75 30.88 9.66 28.74
N GLN A 76 32.04 9.16 28.34
CA GLN A 76 32.46 9.14 26.93
C GLN A 76 31.53 8.24 26.11
N PHE A 77 31.21 7.05 26.61
CA PHE A 77 30.26 6.14 25.95
C PHE A 77 28.86 6.79 25.77
N ILE A 78 28.34 7.38 26.85
CA ILE A 78 27.05 8.09 26.85
C ILE A 78 27.04 9.20 25.79
N ARG A 79 28.06 10.06 25.78
CA ARG A 79 28.19 11.13 24.78
C ARG A 79 28.29 10.60 23.35
N THR A 80 28.94 9.45 23.14
CA THR A 80 29.02 8.85 21.81
C THR A 80 27.67 8.31 21.34
N VAL A 81 26.84 7.79 22.26
CA VAL A 81 25.45 7.37 21.94
C VAL A 81 24.60 8.60 21.66
N ASP A 82 24.67 9.64 22.49
CA ASP A 82 23.90 10.89 22.34
C ASP A 82 24.28 11.70 21.08
N ALA A 83 25.53 11.59 20.66
CA ALA A 83 26.01 12.22 19.42
C ALA A 83 25.51 11.54 18.15
N SER A 84 24.84 10.38 18.25
CA SER A 84 24.19 9.76 17.11
C SER A 84 22.94 10.54 16.72
N ALA A 85 22.61 10.54 15.43
CA ALA A 85 21.37 11.18 14.96
C ALA A 85 20.10 10.42 15.37
N ASP A 86 20.23 9.19 15.87
CA ASP A 86 19.10 8.29 16.10
C ASP A 86 18.58 8.36 17.53
N VAL A 87 19.41 8.76 18.50
CA VAL A 87 19.11 8.71 19.94
C VAL A 87 19.41 10.05 20.60
N HIS A 88 18.53 10.48 21.47
CA HIS A 88 18.73 11.64 22.36
C HIS A 88 18.60 11.22 23.82
N ILE A 89 19.59 11.52 24.65
CA ILE A 89 19.56 11.22 26.07
C ILE A 89 18.78 12.29 26.80
N LEU A 90 17.52 11.95 27.12
CA LEU A 90 16.58 12.88 27.77
C LEU A 90 16.85 13.03 29.29
N SER A 91 17.20 11.95 29.98
CA SER A 91 17.36 11.94 31.42
C SER A 91 18.42 10.96 31.92
N HIS A 92 19.07 11.34 33.05
CA HIS A 92 19.91 10.47 33.84
C HIS A 92 19.13 10.01 35.06
N CYS A 93 18.87 8.72 35.17
CA CYS A 93 18.15 8.13 36.30
C CYS A 93 19.09 7.56 37.33
N ALA A 94 18.70 7.64 38.60
CA ALA A 94 19.46 7.10 39.70
C ALA A 94 19.39 5.56 39.75
N ASP A 95 18.25 5.01 39.43
CA ASP A 95 17.99 3.57 39.49
C ASP A 95 17.11 3.06 38.34
N MET A 96 16.95 1.73 38.31
CA MET A 96 16.16 1.05 37.26
C MET A 96 14.64 1.30 37.43
N GLU A 97 14.17 1.61 38.66
CA GLU A 97 12.76 1.84 38.92
C GLU A 97 12.31 3.17 38.34
N GLU A 98 13.12 4.21 38.51
CA GLU A 98 12.92 5.52 37.89
C GLU A 98 12.89 5.42 36.38
N GLY A 99 13.87 4.72 35.76
CA GLY A 99 13.92 4.50 34.33
C GLY A 99 12.66 3.76 33.80
N LYS A 100 12.22 2.72 34.50
CA LYS A 100 10.99 1.99 34.14
C LYS A 100 9.74 2.85 34.27
N ASN A 101 9.68 3.78 35.25
CA ASN A 101 8.55 4.68 35.38
C ASN A 101 8.49 5.69 34.22
N LEU A 102 9.63 6.22 33.76
CA LEU A 102 9.70 7.06 32.57
C LEU A 102 9.27 6.28 31.29
N LEU A 103 9.62 4.99 31.20
CA LEU A 103 9.15 4.11 30.12
C LEU A 103 7.63 3.91 30.15
N LYS A 104 7.04 3.67 31.34
CA LYS A 104 5.58 3.53 31.50
C LYS A 104 4.83 4.81 31.18
N GLU A 105 5.43 5.96 31.47
CA GLU A 105 4.90 7.29 31.14
C GLU A 105 5.08 7.65 29.65
N ALA A 106 5.72 6.76 28.84
CA ALA A 106 6.08 6.99 27.44
C ALA A 106 6.90 8.29 27.23
N ARG A 107 7.68 8.70 28.22
CA ARG A 107 8.61 9.84 28.13
C ARG A 107 9.93 9.43 27.50
N VAL A 108 10.33 8.18 27.67
CA VAL A 108 11.48 7.54 27.01
C VAL A 108 11.06 6.21 26.40
N TYR A 109 11.76 5.79 25.38
CA TYR A 109 11.50 4.51 24.67
C TYR A 109 12.58 3.45 24.93
N GLY A 110 13.60 3.81 25.71
CA GLY A 110 14.66 2.89 26.10
C GLY A 110 15.44 3.36 27.31
N ILE A 111 16.16 2.42 27.92
CA ILE A 111 17.05 2.66 29.05
C ILE A 111 18.40 2.06 28.71
N LEU A 112 19.45 2.87 28.79
CA LEU A 112 20.83 2.47 28.67
C LEU A 112 21.41 2.27 30.07
N TYR A 113 21.78 1.04 30.44
CA TYR A 113 22.29 0.70 31.76
C TYR A 113 23.79 0.38 31.69
N ILE A 114 24.59 1.13 32.45
CA ILE A 114 26.03 0.96 32.58
C ILE A 114 26.31 0.47 34.01
N PRO A 115 26.91 -0.73 34.17
CA PRO A 115 27.18 -1.29 35.51
C PRO A 115 28.33 -0.58 36.23
N GLU A 116 28.35 -0.67 37.54
CA GLU A 116 29.40 -0.11 38.39
C GLU A 116 30.82 -0.59 38.04
N SER A 117 30.94 -1.87 37.65
CA SER A 117 32.21 -2.47 37.27
C SER A 117 32.73 -2.04 35.90
N PHE A 118 31.99 -1.30 35.10
CA PHE A 118 32.26 -0.99 33.69
C PHE A 118 33.72 -0.57 33.45
N SER A 119 34.18 0.51 34.07
CA SER A 119 35.54 1.02 33.84
C SER A 119 36.60 0.19 34.53
N LYS A 120 36.31 -0.42 35.67
CA LYS A 120 37.21 -1.30 36.41
C LYS A 120 37.51 -2.57 35.61
N ASP A 121 36.51 -3.19 35.03
CA ASP A 121 36.67 -4.38 34.21
C ASP A 121 37.46 -4.07 32.95
N ILE A 122 37.17 -2.97 32.25
CA ILE A 122 37.93 -2.53 31.08
C ILE A 122 39.41 -2.26 31.46
N ALA A 123 39.68 -1.56 32.55
CA ALA A 123 41.03 -1.27 33.00
C ALA A 123 41.82 -2.55 33.35
N SER A 124 41.16 -3.55 33.93
CA SER A 124 41.77 -4.86 34.28
C SER A 124 41.84 -5.84 33.08
N GLY A 125 41.44 -5.44 31.87
CA GLY A 125 41.47 -6.29 30.67
C GLY A 125 40.33 -7.29 30.58
N LYS A 126 39.30 -7.16 31.45
CA LYS A 126 38.12 -8.00 31.41
C LYS A 126 37.04 -7.41 30.49
N GLN A 127 36.21 -8.27 29.97
CA GLN A 127 35.01 -7.87 29.23
C GLN A 127 33.96 -7.33 30.18
N THR A 128 33.32 -6.22 29.81
CA THR A 128 32.14 -5.66 30.48
C THR A 128 30.94 -5.62 29.55
N THR A 129 29.74 -5.49 30.12
CA THR A 129 28.49 -5.48 29.34
C THR A 129 27.66 -4.25 29.68
N VAL A 130 27.29 -3.51 28.65
CA VAL A 130 26.26 -2.46 28.75
C VAL A 130 24.93 -3.08 28.33
N SER A 131 23.89 -2.86 29.14
CA SER A 131 22.57 -3.42 28.86
C SER A 131 21.63 -2.38 28.30
N ILE A 132 20.85 -2.76 27.30
CA ILE A 132 19.84 -1.92 26.67
C ILE A 132 18.49 -2.53 27.00
N TYR A 133 17.62 -1.75 27.64
CA TYR A 133 16.22 -2.12 27.86
C TYR A 133 15.36 -1.23 26.97
N CYS A 134 14.58 -1.81 26.09
CA CYS A 134 13.83 -1.05 25.10
C CYS A 134 12.36 -1.47 25.06
N ASP A 135 11.49 -0.51 24.83
CA ASP A 135 10.10 -0.79 24.52
C ASP A 135 9.98 -1.40 23.11
N MET A 136 9.68 -2.69 23.06
CA MET A 136 9.51 -3.45 21.81
C MET A 136 8.12 -3.24 21.17
N SER A 137 7.23 -2.46 21.75
CA SER A 137 5.97 -2.08 21.12
C SER A 137 6.19 -1.19 19.89
N GLY A 138 7.31 -0.44 19.87
CA GLY A 138 7.76 0.37 18.74
C GLY A 138 9.06 -0.17 18.12
N MET A 139 8.96 -1.03 17.11
CA MET A 139 10.13 -1.65 16.48
C MET A 139 11.16 -0.65 15.93
N LEU A 140 10.72 0.52 15.47
CA LEU A 140 11.61 1.58 14.96
C LEU A 140 12.46 2.20 16.08
N TYR A 141 11.90 2.38 17.27
CA TYR A 141 12.64 2.89 18.44
C TYR A 141 13.72 1.91 18.88
N TYR A 142 13.38 0.61 18.91
CA TYR A 142 14.34 -0.45 19.20
C TYR A 142 15.50 -0.45 18.21
N LYS A 143 15.21 -0.38 16.90
CA LYS A 143 16.24 -0.34 15.85
C LYS A 143 17.19 0.85 16.05
N ALA A 144 16.67 2.04 16.26
CA ALA A 144 17.44 3.25 16.48
C ALA A 144 18.38 3.11 17.69
N LEU A 145 17.88 2.66 18.84
CA LEU A 145 18.66 2.53 20.06
C LEU A 145 19.74 1.45 19.94
N VAL A 146 19.43 0.30 19.37
CA VAL A 146 20.41 -0.80 19.19
C VAL A 146 21.51 -0.36 18.22
N LEU A 147 21.17 0.30 17.11
CA LEU A 147 22.13 0.76 16.12
C LEU A 147 23.09 1.80 16.72
N ALA A 148 22.55 2.84 17.38
CA ALA A 148 23.32 3.88 18.04
C ALA A 148 24.27 3.29 19.10
N SER A 149 23.76 2.42 19.97
CA SER A 149 24.55 1.81 21.06
C SER A 149 25.61 0.85 20.53
N THR A 150 25.33 0.09 19.49
CA THR A 150 26.30 -0.81 18.83
C THR A 150 27.42 -0.01 18.19
N ASN A 151 27.11 1.04 17.44
CA ASN A 151 28.10 1.91 16.81
C ASN A 151 28.96 2.62 17.85
N ALA A 152 28.37 3.10 18.93
CA ALA A 152 29.11 3.69 20.06
C ALA A 152 30.07 2.66 20.71
N SER A 153 29.59 1.43 20.92
CA SER A 153 30.41 0.32 21.46
C SER A 153 31.58 -0.01 20.56
N LEU A 154 31.36 -0.15 19.24
CA LEU A 154 32.42 -0.42 18.27
C LEU A 154 33.47 0.70 18.25
N THR A 155 33.02 1.96 18.25
CA THR A 155 33.88 3.14 18.27
C THR A 155 34.73 3.19 19.53
N LEU A 156 34.14 2.93 20.70
CA LEU A 156 34.87 2.92 21.97
C LEU A 156 35.85 1.74 22.06
N ASN A 157 35.40 0.55 21.60
CA ASN A 157 36.27 -0.63 21.57
C ASN A 157 37.52 -0.40 20.69
N LYS A 158 37.35 0.22 19.52
CA LYS A 158 38.46 0.61 18.64
C LYS A 158 39.43 1.53 19.38
N LYS A 159 38.96 2.56 20.05
CA LYS A 159 39.81 3.48 20.83
C LYS A 159 40.54 2.79 21.97
N ILE A 160 39.87 1.93 22.73
CA ILE A 160 40.48 1.18 23.85
C ILE A 160 41.56 0.23 23.31
N GLN A 161 41.37 -0.43 22.20
CA GLN A 161 42.30 -1.35 21.57
C GLN A 161 43.57 -0.62 21.10
N ILE A 162 43.40 0.53 20.41
CA ILE A 162 44.55 1.38 20.00
C ILE A 162 45.36 1.85 21.20
N GLN A 163 44.68 2.33 22.27
CA GLN A 163 45.36 2.77 23.49
C GLN A 163 46.16 1.64 24.18
N ARG A 164 45.71 0.41 24.09
CA ARG A 164 46.39 -0.77 24.66
C ARG A 164 47.59 -1.22 23.83
N MET A 165 47.56 -1.04 22.52
CA MET A 165 48.67 -1.41 21.63
C MET A 165 49.87 -0.46 21.73
N GLY A 166 49.68 0.78 22.19
CA GLY A 166 50.74 1.76 22.38
C GLY A 166 51.20 2.39 21.07
N ASN A 167 52.52 2.45 20.84
CA ASN A 167 53.10 3.11 19.66
C ASN A 167 52.94 2.29 18.39
N THR A 168 51.81 2.42 17.73
CA THR A 168 51.48 1.77 16.45
C THR A 168 51.34 2.82 15.34
N THR A 169 51.41 2.41 14.10
CA THR A 169 51.09 3.25 12.93
C THR A 169 49.61 3.19 12.64
N GLU A 170 49.06 4.23 11.99
CA GLU A 170 47.62 4.26 11.59
C GLU A 170 47.20 2.99 10.85
N ARG A 171 48.05 2.47 9.95
CA ARG A 171 47.79 1.23 9.23
C ARG A 171 47.71 -0.02 10.12
N GLN A 172 48.56 -0.07 11.15
CA GLN A 172 48.54 -1.15 12.15
C GLN A 172 47.30 -1.07 13.01
N ASP A 173 46.87 0.15 13.38
CA ASP A 173 45.65 0.40 14.12
C ASP A 173 44.42 -0.07 13.33
N GLU A 174 44.31 0.29 12.05
CA GLU A 174 43.21 -0.14 11.17
C GLU A 174 43.16 -1.67 11.08
N VAL A 175 44.23 -2.33 10.73
CA VAL A 175 44.26 -3.79 10.56
C VAL A 175 44.03 -4.53 11.88
N SER A 176 44.52 -4.01 13.00
CA SER A 176 44.36 -4.68 14.30
C SER A 176 42.98 -4.49 14.90
N THR A 177 42.33 -3.33 14.65
CA THR A 177 41.00 -3.04 15.20
C THR A 177 39.88 -3.55 14.34
N ALA A 178 40.09 -3.65 13.02
CA ALA A 178 39.10 -4.14 12.05
C ALA A 178 39.80 -5.00 10.97
N PRO A 179 40.28 -6.22 11.32
CA PRO A 179 40.94 -7.11 10.34
C PRO A 179 40.00 -7.52 9.19
N ILE A 180 38.69 -7.47 9.41
CA ILE A 180 37.65 -7.59 8.39
C ILE A 180 36.86 -6.29 8.42
N GLU A 181 37.05 -5.45 7.41
CA GLU A 181 36.24 -4.27 7.18
C GLU A 181 34.97 -4.68 6.45
N TYR A 182 33.82 -4.22 6.93
CA TYR A 182 32.55 -4.42 6.22
C TYR A 182 32.03 -3.06 5.77
N GLU A 183 31.48 -3.04 4.57
CA GLU A 183 30.80 -1.89 4.01
C GLU A 183 29.30 -2.22 3.94
N ASP A 184 28.49 -1.42 4.61
CA ASP A 184 27.02 -1.55 4.56
C ASP A 184 26.48 -0.65 3.44
N VAL A 185 26.06 -1.27 2.35
CA VAL A 185 25.48 -0.59 1.20
C VAL A 185 23.99 -0.90 1.12
N SER A 186 23.17 0.04 1.55
CA SER A 186 21.71 -0.09 1.45
C SER A 186 21.24 0.02 0.00
N LEU A 187 20.88 -1.13 -0.60
CA LEU A 187 20.35 -1.17 -1.97
C LEU A 187 18.86 -0.85 -1.98
N PHE A 188 18.43 -0.07 -2.99
CA PHE A 188 17.02 0.24 -3.28
C PHE A 188 16.26 1.08 -2.24
N ASN A 189 16.81 1.30 -1.07
CA ASN A 189 16.31 2.22 -0.05
C ASN A 189 17.51 2.83 0.71
N PRO A 190 18.25 3.76 0.09
CA PRO A 190 19.50 4.29 0.65
C PRO A 190 19.34 4.98 2.00
N GLN A 191 18.17 5.54 2.27
CA GLN A 191 17.85 6.21 3.53
C GLN A 191 17.36 5.25 4.63
N ASP A 192 17.20 3.95 4.30
CA ASP A 192 16.58 2.95 5.19
C ASP A 192 15.21 3.39 5.72
N GLY A 193 14.51 4.20 4.90
CA GLY A 193 13.30 4.91 5.23
C GLY A 193 12.05 4.03 5.23
N PHE A 194 11.16 4.29 6.17
CA PHE A 194 9.89 3.56 6.28
C PHE A 194 8.90 3.95 5.17
N ALA A 195 8.91 5.21 4.73
CA ALA A 195 8.07 5.68 3.64
C ALA A 195 8.44 4.99 2.32
N SER A 196 9.72 4.98 1.95
CA SER A 196 10.23 4.31 0.75
C SER A 196 9.94 2.81 0.72
N PHE A 197 9.79 2.17 1.89
CA PHE A 197 9.39 0.77 2.02
C PHE A 197 7.88 0.57 1.85
N LEU A 198 7.04 1.36 2.52
CA LEU A 198 5.60 1.10 2.65
C LEU A 198 4.76 1.79 1.57
N ILE A 199 5.07 3.05 1.23
CA ILE A 199 4.23 3.88 0.36
C ILE A 199 4.00 3.24 -1.01
N PRO A 200 4.99 2.69 -1.74
CA PRO A 200 4.75 2.08 -3.05
C PRO A 200 3.66 1.00 -3.03
N ALA A 201 3.63 0.17 -1.98
CA ALA A 201 2.60 -0.85 -1.80
C ALA A 201 1.22 -0.24 -1.53
N VAL A 202 1.16 0.79 -0.69
CA VAL A 202 -0.07 1.50 -0.35
C VAL A 202 -0.66 2.21 -1.58
N LEU A 203 0.16 2.82 -2.43
CA LEU A 203 -0.28 3.49 -3.66
C LEU A 203 -1.00 2.51 -4.60
N ILE A 204 -0.47 1.32 -4.80
CA ILE A 204 -1.11 0.27 -5.60
C ILE A 204 -2.43 -0.16 -4.96
N LEU A 205 -2.45 -0.37 -3.65
CA LEU A 205 -3.67 -0.75 -2.94
C LEU A 205 -4.76 0.33 -3.03
N ILE A 206 -4.40 1.61 -2.93
CA ILE A 206 -5.33 2.73 -3.10
C ILE A 206 -6.04 2.66 -4.45
N ILE A 207 -5.33 2.40 -5.54
CA ILE A 207 -5.92 2.26 -6.88
C ILE A 207 -6.99 1.16 -6.90
N GLN A 208 -6.69 -0.03 -6.37
CA GLN A 208 -7.67 -1.12 -6.30
C GLN A 208 -8.87 -0.75 -5.43
N GLN A 209 -8.62 -0.25 -4.21
CA GLN A 209 -9.69 0.00 -3.24
C GLN A 209 -10.64 1.12 -3.70
N THR A 210 -10.11 2.18 -4.28
CA THR A 210 -10.93 3.28 -4.78
C THR A 210 -11.74 2.88 -6.02
N LEU A 211 -11.20 2.00 -6.89
CA LEU A 211 -11.96 1.36 -7.97
C LEU A 211 -13.13 0.51 -7.43
N LEU A 212 -12.84 -0.34 -6.45
CA LEU A 212 -13.85 -1.18 -5.81
C LEU A 212 -14.97 -0.34 -5.17
N LEU A 213 -14.59 0.70 -4.43
CA LEU A 213 -15.54 1.62 -3.80
C LEU A 213 -16.37 2.36 -4.82
N GLY A 214 -15.75 2.97 -5.83
CA GLY A 214 -16.46 3.78 -6.82
C GLY A 214 -17.45 2.96 -7.66
N ILE A 215 -17.02 1.81 -8.19
CA ILE A 215 -17.88 0.90 -8.97
C ILE A 215 -18.97 0.31 -8.08
N GLY A 216 -18.63 -0.08 -6.86
CA GLY A 216 -19.56 -0.63 -5.89
C GLY A 216 -20.64 0.36 -5.46
N LEU A 217 -20.25 1.61 -5.16
CA LEU A 217 -21.18 2.69 -4.83
C LEU A 217 -22.13 3.00 -5.99
N SER A 218 -21.60 3.10 -7.22
CA SER A 218 -22.42 3.31 -8.41
C SER A 218 -23.45 2.20 -8.57
N ALA A 219 -23.05 0.94 -8.37
CA ALA A 219 -23.94 -0.20 -8.45
C ALA A 219 -24.96 -0.23 -7.30
N GLY A 220 -24.56 0.06 -6.06
CA GLY A 220 -25.44 0.17 -4.88
C GLY A 220 -26.49 1.25 -5.05
N THR A 221 -26.09 2.46 -5.41
CA THR A 221 -27.00 3.60 -5.66
C THR A 221 -28.02 3.29 -6.75
N ALA A 222 -27.61 2.63 -7.83
CA ALA A 222 -28.51 2.27 -8.91
C ALA A 222 -29.54 1.21 -8.48
N ARG A 223 -29.18 0.27 -7.61
CA ARG A 223 -30.08 -0.77 -7.08
C ARG A 223 -31.05 -0.20 -6.04
N GLU A 224 -30.56 0.56 -5.08
CA GLU A 224 -31.34 1.18 -4.01
C GLU A 224 -32.43 2.11 -4.58
N ASN A 225 -32.08 2.92 -5.58
CA ASN A 225 -33.02 3.80 -6.25
C ASN A 225 -33.88 3.11 -7.33
N ASN A 226 -33.80 1.77 -7.45
CA ASN A 226 -34.48 1.02 -8.54
C ASN A 226 -34.16 1.53 -9.95
N ARG A 227 -32.99 2.15 -10.14
CA ARG A 227 -32.51 2.68 -11.43
C ARG A 227 -31.70 1.63 -12.20
N PHE A 228 -32.26 0.46 -12.39
CA PHE A 228 -31.59 -0.64 -13.13
C PHE A 228 -31.18 -0.27 -14.56
N LYS A 229 -31.75 0.81 -15.13
CA LYS A 229 -31.33 1.34 -16.43
C LYS A 229 -29.95 1.97 -16.40
N ASP A 230 -29.51 2.51 -15.26
CA ASP A 230 -28.20 3.13 -15.09
C ASP A 230 -27.13 2.04 -14.90
N LEU A 231 -27.49 0.92 -14.26
CA LEU A 231 -26.62 -0.27 -14.19
C LEU A 231 -26.38 -0.91 -15.56
N VAL A 232 -27.48 -1.03 -16.32
CA VAL A 232 -27.46 -1.69 -17.62
C VAL A 232 -28.30 -0.86 -18.60
N PRO A 233 -27.68 0.02 -19.40
CA PRO A 233 -28.39 0.80 -20.40
C PRO A 233 -28.98 -0.13 -21.47
N ILE A 234 -30.29 -0.38 -21.37
CA ILE A 234 -31.03 -1.18 -22.33
C ILE A 234 -31.66 -0.22 -23.35
N SER A 235 -31.10 -0.17 -24.56
CA SER A 235 -31.72 0.47 -25.70
C SER A 235 -31.89 -0.53 -26.84
N ARG A 236 -32.84 -0.25 -27.76
CA ARG A 236 -33.00 -1.08 -28.98
C ARG A 236 -31.72 -1.16 -29.84
N GLN A 237 -30.91 -0.14 -29.78
CA GLN A 237 -29.67 -0.03 -30.59
C GLN A 237 -28.44 -0.67 -29.92
N TYR A 238 -28.44 -0.88 -28.58
CA TYR A 238 -27.27 -1.33 -27.82
C TYR A 238 -27.54 -2.65 -27.09
N GLN A 239 -27.84 -3.69 -27.86
CA GLN A 239 -28.05 -5.04 -27.32
C GLN A 239 -26.76 -5.84 -27.38
N GLY A 240 -26.16 -6.12 -26.21
CA GLY A 240 -25.01 -7.01 -26.12
C GLY A 240 -24.23 -6.80 -24.84
N THR A 241 -24.02 -7.88 -24.10
CA THR A 241 -23.27 -7.86 -22.82
C THR A 241 -21.86 -7.30 -23.03
N LEU A 242 -21.18 -7.73 -24.10
CA LEU A 242 -19.80 -7.30 -24.42
C LEU A 242 -19.71 -5.79 -24.66
N ARG A 243 -20.68 -5.18 -25.32
CA ARG A 243 -20.69 -3.73 -25.57
C ARG A 243 -20.87 -2.94 -24.27
N ILE A 244 -21.70 -3.44 -23.36
CA ILE A 244 -21.94 -2.80 -22.05
C ILE A 244 -20.74 -2.93 -21.17
N VAL A 245 -20.19 -4.13 -21.03
CA VAL A 245 -18.98 -4.37 -20.22
C VAL A 245 -17.80 -3.58 -20.79
N GLY A 246 -17.55 -3.67 -22.10
CA GLY A 246 -16.45 -2.94 -22.75
C GLY A 246 -16.58 -1.41 -22.66
N GLY A 247 -17.82 -0.87 -22.82
CA GLY A 247 -18.03 0.57 -22.71
C GLY A 247 -17.84 1.09 -21.29
N LYS A 248 -18.32 0.37 -20.29
CA LYS A 248 -18.11 0.73 -18.88
C LYS A 248 -16.65 0.58 -18.45
N SER A 249 -16.02 -0.56 -18.80
CA SER A 249 -14.61 -0.76 -18.46
C SER A 249 -13.69 0.25 -19.13
N LEU A 250 -13.98 0.68 -20.36
CA LEU A 250 -13.24 1.74 -21.02
C LEU A 250 -13.38 3.09 -20.29
N ALA A 251 -14.58 3.43 -19.81
CA ALA A 251 -14.78 4.65 -19.04
C ALA A 251 -13.96 4.65 -17.74
N TYR A 252 -14.00 3.55 -17.00
CA TYR A 252 -13.21 3.40 -15.77
C TYR A 252 -11.71 3.37 -16.04
N PHE A 253 -11.28 2.71 -17.12
CA PHE A 253 -9.89 2.68 -17.52
C PHE A 253 -9.35 4.07 -17.85
N LEU A 254 -10.09 4.89 -18.59
CA LEU A 254 -9.67 6.27 -18.90
C LEU A 254 -9.51 7.13 -17.65
N ILE A 255 -10.43 7.03 -16.68
CA ILE A 255 -10.29 7.74 -15.42
C ILE A 255 -9.06 7.24 -14.65
N TYR A 256 -8.92 5.93 -14.51
CA TYR A 256 -7.85 5.35 -13.68
C TYR A 256 -6.47 5.34 -14.34
N ALA A 257 -6.39 5.46 -15.65
CA ALA A 257 -5.12 5.73 -16.32
C ALA A 257 -4.53 7.10 -15.88
N LEU A 258 -5.40 8.13 -15.77
CA LEU A 258 -4.99 9.43 -15.25
C LEU A 258 -4.68 9.40 -13.75
N VAL A 259 -5.52 8.72 -12.96
CA VAL A 259 -5.30 8.54 -11.53
C VAL A 259 -4.00 7.78 -11.26
N ALA A 260 -3.75 6.70 -12.00
CA ALA A 260 -2.52 5.91 -11.85
C ALA A 260 -1.27 6.71 -12.24
N ALA A 261 -1.33 7.50 -13.31
CA ALA A 261 -0.23 8.39 -13.68
C ALA A 261 0.07 9.41 -12.57
N TYR A 262 -0.96 9.98 -11.96
CA TYR A 262 -0.80 10.86 -10.80
C TYR A 262 -0.22 10.12 -9.59
N VAL A 263 -0.86 9.02 -9.18
CA VAL A 263 -0.51 8.29 -7.94
C VAL A 263 0.87 7.64 -8.03
N LEU A 264 1.20 7.04 -9.17
CA LEU A 264 2.41 6.22 -9.32
C LEU A 264 3.62 6.98 -9.89
N CYS A 265 3.40 8.14 -10.54
CA CYS A 265 4.50 8.92 -11.09
C CYS A 265 4.66 10.27 -10.37
N LEU A 266 3.57 11.04 -10.24
CA LEU A 266 3.67 12.42 -9.75
C LEU A 266 3.83 12.47 -8.22
N VAL A 267 3.09 11.66 -7.46
CA VAL A 267 3.21 11.64 -5.99
C VAL A 267 4.61 11.21 -5.53
N PRO A 268 5.21 10.11 -6.03
CA PRO A 268 6.58 9.77 -5.64
C PRO A 268 7.60 10.85 -5.96
N GLN A 269 7.46 11.57 -7.08
CA GLN A 269 8.35 12.67 -7.44
C GLN A 269 8.20 13.89 -6.53
N LEU A 270 6.99 14.18 -6.04
CA LEU A 270 6.74 15.30 -5.12
C LEU A 270 7.35 15.10 -3.73
N PHE A 271 7.57 13.87 -3.32
CA PHE A 271 8.07 13.51 -2.00
C PHE A 271 9.46 12.83 -2.05
N ASP A 272 10.17 12.94 -3.17
CA ASP A 272 11.50 12.36 -3.38
C ASP A 272 11.61 10.88 -3.01
N LEU A 273 10.50 10.13 -3.20
CA LEU A 273 10.49 8.69 -2.98
C LEU A 273 11.28 7.97 -4.08
N VAL A 274 11.90 6.85 -3.73
CA VAL A 274 12.67 6.03 -4.66
C VAL A 274 11.82 5.63 -5.87
N GLN A 275 12.27 6.01 -7.06
CA GLN A 275 11.62 5.71 -8.33
C GLN A 275 12.68 5.42 -9.40
N ILE A 276 13.07 4.16 -9.54
CA ILE A 276 14.10 3.70 -10.49
C ILE A 276 13.46 3.12 -11.77
N ALA A 277 12.13 2.94 -11.76
CA ALA A 277 11.38 2.30 -12.82
C ALA A 277 11.58 2.94 -14.21
N GLN A 278 11.76 2.11 -15.23
CA GLN A 278 11.66 2.56 -16.61
C GLN A 278 10.20 2.87 -16.97
N PRO A 279 9.86 4.06 -17.53
CA PRO A 279 8.48 4.45 -17.77
C PRO A 279 7.68 3.48 -18.64
N MET A 280 8.32 2.87 -19.65
CA MET A 280 7.65 1.91 -20.54
C MET A 280 7.35 0.59 -19.84
N THR A 281 8.24 0.10 -18.99
CA THR A 281 8.03 -1.09 -18.15
C THR A 281 6.89 -0.87 -17.16
N LEU A 282 6.88 0.29 -16.50
CA LEU A 282 5.82 0.68 -15.58
C LEU A 282 4.46 0.76 -16.29
N LEU A 283 4.38 1.42 -17.43
CA LEU A 283 3.16 1.52 -18.22
C LEU A 283 2.64 0.15 -18.63
N ALA A 284 3.53 -0.72 -19.14
CA ALA A 284 3.16 -2.07 -19.57
C ALA A 284 2.64 -2.94 -18.41
N PHE A 285 3.17 -2.75 -17.21
CA PHE A 285 2.72 -3.47 -16.00
C PHE A 285 1.41 -2.92 -15.43
N VAL A 286 1.23 -1.60 -15.41
CA VAL A 286 0.05 -0.94 -14.82
C VAL A 286 -1.22 -1.20 -15.64
N VAL A 287 -1.12 -1.35 -16.96
CA VAL A 287 -2.28 -1.63 -17.82
C VAL A 287 -3.03 -2.90 -17.42
N PRO A 288 -2.42 -4.10 -17.36
CA PRO A 288 -3.13 -5.30 -16.92
C PRO A 288 -3.59 -5.22 -15.47
N TYR A 289 -2.85 -4.51 -14.60
CA TYR A 289 -3.27 -4.28 -13.23
C TYR A 289 -4.59 -3.51 -13.14
N ILE A 290 -4.70 -2.37 -13.81
CA ILE A 290 -5.93 -1.58 -13.84
C ILE A 290 -7.10 -2.39 -14.44
N LEU A 291 -6.87 -3.12 -15.53
CA LEU A 291 -7.89 -3.96 -16.14
C LEU A 291 -8.38 -5.07 -15.20
N ALA A 292 -7.45 -5.76 -14.52
CA ALA A 292 -7.79 -6.77 -13.52
C ALA A 292 -8.64 -6.18 -12.38
N CYS A 293 -8.24 -5.01 -11.85
CA CYS A 293 -8.98 -4.29 -10.80
C CYS A 293 -10.38 -3.86 -11.26
N ILE A 294 -10.53 -3.36 -12.48
CA ILE A 294 -11.83 -2.95 -13.03
C ILE A 294 -12.77 -4.16 -13.13
N PHE A 295 -12.33 -5.25 -13.75
CA PHE A 295 -13.17 -6.43 -13.92
C PHE A 295 -13.44 -7.13 -12.59
N PHE A 296 -12.49 -7.15 -11.68
CA PHE A 296 -12.69 -7.62 -10.31
C PHE A 296 -13.77 -6.79 -9.59
N ALA A 297 -13.66 -5.46 -9.63
CA ALA A 297 -14.64 -4.56 -9.02
C ALA A 297 -16.04 -4.70 -9.65
N MET A 298 -16.13 -4.80 -10.97
CA MET A 298 -17.40 -5.04 -11.67
C MET A 298 -18.00 -6.39 -11.30
N THR A 299 -17.19 -7.43 -11.11
CA THR A 299 -17.65 -8.75 -10.63
C THR A 299 -18.16 -8.67 -9.21
N CYS A 300 -17.41 -8.06 -8.29
CA CYS A 300 -17.77 -7.89 -6.89
C CYS A 300 -19.01 -7.01 -6.70
N SER A 301 -19.31 -6.13 -7.65
CA SER A 301 -20.49 -5.26 -7.59
C SER A 301 -21.80 -6.02 -7.47
N ILE A 302 -21.86 -7.32 -7.81
CA ILE A 302 -23.06 -8.15 -7.68
C ILE A 302 -23.51 -8.30 -6.22
N PHE A 303 -22.57 -8.34 -5.28
CA PHE A 303 -22.83 -8.52 -3.86
C PHE A 303 -23.32 -7.25 -3.17
N ILE A 304 -23.21 -6.09 -3.83
CA ILE A 304 -23.52 -4.80 -3.26
C ILE A 304 -24.96 -4.45 -3.59
N HIS A 305 -25.85 -4.49 -2.60
CA HIS A 305 -27.27 -4.15 -2.74
C HIS A 305 -27.56 -2.73 -2.27
N HIS A 306 -26.87 -2.27 -1.23
CA HIS A 306 -27.00 -0.95 -0.63
C HIS A 306 -25.68 -0.20 -0.67
N ARG A 307 -25.76 1.13 -0.72
CA ARG A 307 -24.61 2.01 -0.76
C ARG A 307 -23.71 1.85 0.47
N GLU A 308 -24.30 1.74 1.65
CA GLU A 308 -23.60 1.59 2.93
C GLU A 308 -22.83 0.27 3.02
N SER A 309 -23.40 -0.83 2.51
CA SER A 309 -22.73 -2.14 2.50
C SER A 309 -21.44 -2.13 1.70
N CYS A 310 -21.34 -1.30 0.66
CA CYS A 310 -20.13 -1.13 -0.11
C CYS A 310 -18.98 -0.56 0.74
N LEU A 311 -19.26 0.52 1.48
CA LEU A 311 -18.28 1.17 2.35
C LEU A 311 -17.77 0.20 3.42
N MET A 312 -18.66 -0.52 4.08
CA MET A 312 -18.29 -1.47 5.12
C MET A 312 -17.37 -2.58 4.58
N ILE A 313 -17.77 -3.25 3.49
CA ILE A 313 -17.01 -4.39 2.95
C ILE A 313 -15.61 -3.96 2.54
N TYR A 314 -15.47 -2.85 1.82
CA TYR A 314 -14.18 -2.47 1.25
C TYR A 314 -13.25 -1.77 2.23
N VAL A 315 -13.77 -0.98 3.17
CA VAL A 315 -12.96 -0.40 4.23
C VAL A 315 -12.39 -1.49 5.13
N PHE A 316 -13.22 -2.46 5.56
CA PHE A 316 -12.75 -3.56 6.41
C PHE A 316 -11.80 -4.54 5.71
N THR A 317 -11.78 -4.60 4.38
CA THR A 317 -10.86 -5.48 3.64
C THR A 317 -9.52 -4.80 3.31
N SER A 318 -9.41 -3.47 3.36
CA SER A 318 -8.22 -2.75 2.93
C SER A 318 -6.96 -3.10 3.73
N VAL A 319 -7.05 -3.07 5.05
CA VAL A 319 -5.93 -3.37 5.95
C VAL A 319 -5.50 -4.84 5.86
N PRO A 320 -6.40 -5.84 5.95
CA PRO A 320 -6.04 -7.24 5.75
C PRO A 320 -5.35 -7.50 4.40
N LEU A 321 -5.79 -6.85 3.32
CA LEU A 321 -5.17 -7.02 1.99
C LEU A 321 -3.72 -6.53 1.95
N LEU A 322 -3.38 -5.46 2.68
CA LEU A 322 -2.01 -4.99 2.80
C LEU A 322 -1.12 -6.02 3.51
N PHE A 323 -1.61 -6.62 4.60
CA PHE A 323 -0.85 -7.62 5.35
C PHE A 323 -0.63 -8.92 4.56
N ILE A 324 -1.66 -9.43 3.89
CA ILE A 324 -1.54 -10.67 3.11
C ILE A 324 -0.81 -10.49 1.77
N SER A 325 -0.55 -9.25 1.33
CA SER A 325 0.24 -8.98 0.12
C SER A 325 1.71 -9.37 0.26
N GLY A 326 2.21 -9.54 1.50
CA GLY A 326 3.58 -9.94 1.78
C GLY A 326 4.57 -8.78 1.96
N ILE A 327 4.10 -7.52 1.94
CA ILE A 327 4.95 -6.34 2.16
C ILE A 327 5.09 -6.03 3.64
N SER A 328 3.97 -5.83 4.35
CA SER A 328 4.01 -5.51 5.79
C SER A 328 4.46 -6.69 6.64
N TRP A 329 4.22 -7.91 6.20
CA TRP A 329 4.67 -9.15 6.80
C TRP A 329 5.37 -10.01 5.75
N PRO A 330 6.58 -10.55 6.02
CA PRO A 330 7.34 -11.31 5.03
C PRO A 330 6.51 -12.44 4.42
N GLY A 331 6.39 -12.48 3.09
CA GLY A 331 5.55 -13.43 2.38
C GLY A 331 5.92 -14.91 2.63
N ALA A 332 7.18 -15.19 3.04
CA ALA A 332 7.62 -16.51 3.47
C ALA A 332 6.98 -16.95 4.80
N ALA A 333 6.64 -16.00 5.67
CA ALA A 333 6.04 -16.25 6.99
C ALA A 333 4.49 -16.22 6.95
N VAL A 334 3.88 -15.91 5.81
CA VAL A 334 2.42 -15.95 5.65
C VAL A 334 1.98 -17.42 5.50
N PRO A 335 1.02 -17.92 6.33
CA PRO A 335 0.49 -19.26 6.17
C PRO A 335 -0.06 -19.52 4.77
N THR A 336 0.14 -20.75 4.25
CA THR A 336 -0.18 -21.13 2.86
C THR A 336 -1.63 -20.82 2.48
N PHE A 337 -2.57 -21.04 3.40
CA PHE A 337 -3.99 -20.73 3.18
C PHE A 337 -4.20 -19.26 2.80
N TRP A 338 -3.65 -18.33 3.59
CA TRP A 338 -3.78 -16.88 3.33
C TRP A 338 -3.02 -16.45 2.09
N LYS A 339 -1.89 -17.09 1.80
CA LYS A 339 -1.13 -16.85 0.57
C LYS A 339 -1.95 -17.23 -0.68
N VAL A 340 -2.60 -18.39 -0.69
CA VAL A 340 -3.48 -18.79 -1.80
C VAL A 340 -4.71 -17.91 -1.89
N PHE A 341 -5.31 -17.54 -0.74
CA PHE A 341 -6.44 -16.63 -0.68
C PHE A 341 -6.10 -15.24 -1.25
N SER A 342 -4.90 -14.74 -0.99
CA SER A 342 -4.44 -13.45 -1.50
C SER A 342 -4.38 -13.39 -3.03
N TRP A 343 -4.22 -14.54 -3.71
CA TRP A 343 -4.18 -14.62 -5.17
C TRP A 343 -5.51 -14.26 -5.85
N ILE A 344 -6.59 -14.18 -5.12
CA ILE A 344 -7.87 -13.69 -5.63
C ILE A 344 -7.80 -12.19 -5.91
N PHE A 345 -6.96 -11.45 -5.20
CA PHE A 345 -6.92 -9.99 -5.27
C PHE A 345 -5.83 -9.50 -6.22
N PRO A 346 -6.16 -8.65 -7.21
CA PRO A 346 -5.17 -8.07 -8.12
C PRO A 346 -4.07 -7.29 -7.39
N SER A 347 -4.39 -6.68 -6.24
CA SER A 347 -3.40 -5.94 -5.43
C SER A 347 -2.22 -6.78 -4.98
N THR A 348 -2.39 -8.08 -4.73
CA THR A 348 -1.28 -8.95 -4.30
C THR A 348 -0.18 -9.01 -5.35
N PHE A 349 -0.52 -9.31 -6.59
CA PHE A 349 0.44 -9.34 -7.69
C PHE A 349 0.84 -7.92 -8.12
N GLY A 350 -0.10 -6.97 -8.06
CA GLY A 350 0.14 -5.56 -8.35
C GLY A 350 1.22 -4.97 -7.44
N ILE A 351 1.11 -5.18 -6.12
CA ILE A 351 2.07 -4.68 -5.13
C ILE A 351 3.44 -5.33 -5.33
N ASN A 352 3.49 -6.67 -5.39
CA ASN A 352 4.77 -7.38 -5.51
C ASN A 352 5.53 -7.02 -6.79
N GLY A 353 4.83 -6.96 -7.93
CA GLY A 353 5.46 -6.57 -9.20
C GLY A 353 5.83 -5.09 -9.24
N PHE A 354 4.95 -4.20 -8.77
CA PHE A 354 5.21 -2.76 -8.78
C PHE A 354 6.39 -2.38 -7.89
N VAL A 355 6.48 -2.89 -6.67
CA VAL A 355 7.61 -2.61 -5.77
C VAL A 355 8.95 -3.03 -6.41
N ARG A 356 9.00 -4.19 -7.05
CA ARG A 356 10.21 -4.64 -7.77
C ARG A 356 10.54 -3.75 -8.96
N ILE A 357 9.55 -3.34 -9.74
CA ILE A 357 9.75 -2.43 -10.88
C ILE A 357 10.15 -1.04 -10.38
N ASN A 358 9.41 -0.47 -9.42
CA ASN A 358 9.58 0.91 -8.99
C ASN A 358 10.84 1.12 -8.16
N ASN A 359 11.07 0.27 -7.14
CA ASN A 359 12.16 0.46 -6.19
C ASN A 359 13.45 -0.24 -6.63
N MET A 360 13.36 -1.37 -7.35
CA MET A 360 14.53 -2.17 -7.73
C MET A 360 14.88 -2.03 -9.22
N GLY A 361 14.07 -1.31 -9.99
CA GLY A 361 14.31 -1.15 -11.43
C GLY A 361 14.11 -2.43 -12.26
N ALA A 362 13.33 -3.39 -11.75
CA ALA A 362 13.10 -4.66 -12.42
C ALA A 362 12.44 -4.49 -13.80
N THR A 363 12.85 -5.29 -14.75
CA THR A 363 12.29 -5.38 -16.11
C THR A 363 11.10 -6.32 -16.16
N LEU A 364 10.27 -6.25 -17.22
CA LEU A 364 9.10 -7.14 -17.36
C LEU A 364 9.42 -8.65 -17.28
N PRO A 365 10.52 -9.16 -17.88
CA PRO A 365 10.91 -10.56 -17.73
C PRO A 365 11.18 -10.97 -16.27
N GLU A 366 11.69 -10.07 -15.45
CA GLU A 366 12.01 -10.34 -14.04
C GLU A 366 10.77 -10.41 -13.15
N VAL A 367 9.68 -9.75 -13.55
CA VAL A 367 8.36 -9.78 -12.86
C VAL A 367 7.32 -10.56 -13.69
N LEU A 368 7.78 -11.52 -14.51
CA LEU A 368 6.92 -12.24 -15.45
C LEU A 368 5.77 -12.99 -14.75
N VAL A 369 6.01 -13.53 -13.56
CA VAL A 369 5.00 -14.27 -12.77
C VAL A 369 3.85 -13.35 -12.38
N GLU A 370 4.14 -12.21 -11.82
CA GLU A 370 3.15 -11.21 -11.41
C GLU A 370 2.43 -10.62 -12.62
N TYR A 371 3.15 -10.33 -13.69
CA TYR A 371 2.61 -9.81 -14.92
C TYR A 371 1.63 -10.79 -15.60
N GLN A 372 2.01 -12.06 -15.70
CA GLN A 372 1.13 -13.11 -16.24
C GLN A 372 -0.10 -13.34 -15.36
N ALA A 373 0.10 -13.37 -14.03
CA ALA A 373 -1.00 -13.52 -13.08
C ALA A 373 -2.04 -12.40 -13.24
N LEU A 374 -1.61 -11.15 -13.42
CA LEU A 374 -2.51 -10.01 -13.67
C LEU A 374 -3.30 -10.17 -14.98
N TRP A 375 -2.67 -10.63 -16.05
CA TRP A 375 -3.39 -10.91 -17.31
C TRP A 375 -4.38 -12.06 -17.17
N ILE A 376 -4.01 -13.14 -16.48
CA ILE A 376 -4.91 -14.27 -16.19
C ILE A 376 -6.10 -13.77 -15.38
N GLN A 377 -5.86 -12.98 -14.32
CA GLN A 377 -6.93 -12.38 -13.51
C GLN A 377 -7.83 -11.46 -14.36
N ALA A 378 -7.26 -10.59 -15.18
CA ALA A 378 -8.03 -9.71 -16.05
C ALA A 378 -8.95 -10.51 -16.99
N ILE A 379 -8.47 -11.60 -17.59
CA ILE A 379 -9.25 -12.47 -18.46
C ILE A 379 -10.35 -13.19 -17.67
N VAL A 380 -10.01 -13.82 -16.54
CA VAL A 380 -10.97 -14.55 -15.71
C VAL A 380 -12.07 -13.61 -15.20
N TYR A 381 -11.70 -12.44 -14.69
CA TYR A 381 -12.66 -11.45 -14.20
C TYR A 381 -13.46 -10.79 -15.32
N PHE A 382 -12.92 -10.66 -16.51
CA PHE A 382 -13.69 -10.25 -17.69
C PHE A 382 -14.85 -11.22 -17.98
N PHE A 383 -14.57 -12.53 -17.99
CA PHE A 383 -15.61 -13.54 -18.22
C PHE A 383 -16.65 -13.56 -17.09
N THR A 384 -16.22 -13.50 -15.83
CA THR A 384 -17.14 -13.44 -14.69
C THR A 384 -18.00 -12.18 -14.74
N THR A 385 -17.40 -11.02 -15.07
CA THR A 385 -18.14 -9.76 -15.29
C THR A 385 -19.18 -9.93 -16.38
N CYS A 386 -18.87 -10.55 -17.51
CA CYS A 386 -19.83 -10.80 -18.58
C CYS A 386 -21.01 -11.66 -18.11
N ILE A 387 -20.77 -12.70 -17.30
CA ILE A 387 -21.81 -13.54 -16.72
C ILE A 387 -22.70 -12.73 -15.78
N VAL A 388 -22.07 -11.93 -14.87
CA VAL A 388 -22.78 -11.08 -13.91
C VAL A 388 -23.69 -10.07 -14.63
N TYR A 389 -23.14 -9.34 -15.60
CA TYR A 389 -23.90 -8.35 -16.34
C TYR A 389 -24.99 -8.98 -17.21
N ARG A 390 -24.78 -10.15 -17.78
CA ARG A 390 -25.85 -10.89 -18.48
C ARG A 390 -27.03 -11.22 -17.56
N ARG A 391 -26.76 -11.68 -16.33
CA ARG A 391 -27.80 -11.91 -15.34
C ARG A 391 -28.53 -10.62 -14.96
N GLN A 392 -27.81 -9.52 -14.77
CA GLN A 392 -28.40 -8.22 -14.48
C GLN A 392 -29.28 -7.69 -15.62
N ILE A 393 -28.90 -7.89 -16.88
CA ILE A 393 -29.71 -7.55 -18.06
C ILE A 393 -31.05 -8.31 -18.03
N ILE A 394 -31.02 -9.60 -17.74
CA ILE A 394 -32.22 -10.45 -17.70
C ILE A 394 -33.16 -9.97 -16.57
N LEU A 395 -32.62 -9.72 -15.37
CA LEU A 395 -33.39 -9.21 -14.22
C LEU A 395 -34.00 -7.84 -14.51
N SER A 396 -33.21 -6.91 -15.06
CA SER A 396 -33.69 -5.56 -15.41
C SER A 396 -34.81 -5.60 -16.45
N ARG A 397 -34.75 -6.51 -17.43
CA ARG A 397 -35.83 -6.71 -18.41
C ARG A 397 -37.12 -7.25 -17.74
N ARG A 398 -36.99 -8.20 -16.80
CA ARG A 398 -38.15 -8.74 -16.05
C ARG A 398 -38.84 -7.63 -15.25
N HIS A 399 -38.10 -6.86 -14.48
CA HIS A 399 -38.63 -5.73 -13.71
C HIS A 399 -39.26 -4.64 -14.60
N ALA A 400 -38.70 -4.36 -15.76
CA ALA A 400 -39.29 -3.42 -16.72
C ALA A 400 -40.61 -3.93 -17.27
N MET A 401 -40.75 -5.22 -17.58
CA MET A 401 -41.98 -5.81 -18.05
C MET A 401 -43.07 -5.85 -16.96
N GLU A 402 -42.70 -6.16 -15.73
CA GLU A 402 -43.63 -6.13 -14.58
C GLU A 402 -44.19 -4.72 -14.34
N ARG A 403 -43.34 -3.69 -14.37
CA ARG A 403 -43.79 -2.29 -14.27
C ARG A 403 -44.76 -1.90 -15.39
N LEU A 404 -44.50 -2.32 -16.62
CA LEU A 404 -45.38 -2.09 -17.75
C LEU A 404 -46.73 -2.81 -17.58
N ARG A 405 -46.73 -4.04 -17.03
CA ARG A 405 -47.96 -4.78 -16.70
C ARG A 405 -48.79 -4.06 -15.62
N MET A 406 -48.12 -3.64 -14.54
CA MET A 406 -48.79 -2.89 -13.46
C MET A 406 -49.35 -1.54 -13.94
N PHE A 407 -48.64 -0.83 -14.80
CA PHE A 407 -49.10 0.42 -15.39
C PHE A 407 -50.31 0.20 -16.29
N ARG A 408 -50.34 -0.87 -17.10
CA ARG A 408 -51.50 -1.24 -17.93
C ARG A 408 -52.69 -1.63 -17.08
N LEU A 409 -52.52 -2.42 -16.01
CA LEU A 409 -53.57 -2.78 -15.06
C LEU A 409 -54.18 -1.55 -14.39
N ARG A 410 -53.35 -0.64 -13.88
CA ARG A 410 -53.83 0.64 -13.29
C ARG A 410 -54.63 1.48 -14.28
N LYS A 411 -54.22 1.55 -15.55
CA LYS A 411 -54.98 2.24 -16.60
C LYS A 411 -56.32 1.57 -16.92
N LEU A 412 -56.38 0.23 -16.86
CA LEU A 412 -57.65 -0.50 -17.06
C LEU A 412 -58.60 -0.29 -15.90
N VAL A 413 -58.13 -0.37 -14.66
CA VAL A 413 -58.96 -0.10 -13.46
C VAL A 413 -59.46 1.33 -13.45
N ALA A 414 -58.63 2.31 -13.81
CA ALA A 414 -59.07 3.71 -13.91
C ALA A 414 -60.08 3.98 -15.06
N LYS A 415 -60.14 3.10 -16.07
CA LYS A 415 -61.14 3.17 -17.14
C LYS A 415 -62.46 2.49 -16.77
N THR A 416 -62.46 1.49 -15.89
CA THR A 416 -63.67 0.78 -15.41
C THR A 416 -64.32 1.48 -14.23
N SER A 417 -63.65 2.44 -13.58
CA SER A 417 -64.20 3.26 -12.49
C SER A 417 -64.72 4.62 -12.96
N LYS A 418 -64.71 4.87 -14.27
CA LYS A 418 -65.48 5.96 -14.93
C LYS A 418 -66.62 5.38 -15.71
#